data_e0816796b227ed2ed41395840e6a7e9d
#
_entry.id   e0816796b227ed2ed41395840e6a7e9d
#
_cell.length_a   1.000
_cell.length_b   1.000
_cell.length_c   1.000
_cell.angle_alpha   90.00
_cell.angle_beta   90.00
_cell.angle_gamma   90.00
#
_symmetry.space_group_name_H-M   'P 1'
#
loop_
_entity.id
_entity.type
_entity.pdbx_description
1 polymer ?
#
loop_
_entity_poly.entity_id
_entity_poly.type
_entity_poly.pdbx_seq_one_letter_code
_entity_poly.pdbx_strand_id
1 'polypeptide(L)'
;MRIICGAALAALCALPAAAQDADQLGDLNPDEMTWQRVIRDIERGQTTMTNCAAGYYITKSGRHGPARTLFERCADDGWTGAMTWMGQMDENGLGGPQDSARAAEWDRRAAEAGDPVGMLNRGLDLLRGHGIARDPEAGRRMIDGAAQQGLTTARDLQAADYDPRAVTPDADEWRYQNLF
;
A
#
# COMPACT_ATOMS: atom_id res chain seq x y z
N MET A 1 29.85 39.28 -71.95
CA MET A 1 30.42 38.91 -70.67
C MET A 1 29.25 38.66 -69.77
N ARG A 2 28.83 37.38 -69.58
CA ARG A 2 27.65 36.97 -68.80
C ARG A 2 28.15 36.32 -67.53
N ILE A 3 27.87 36.94 -66.41
CA ILE A 3 28.17 36.39 -65.03
C ILE A 3 26.94 35.59 -64.62
N ILE A 4 27.11 34.30 -64.42
CA ILE A 4 26.11 33.39 -63.87
C ILE A 4 26.37 33.29 -62.35
N CYS A 5 25.47 33.89 -61.57
CA CYS A 5 25.45 33.67 -60.12
C CYS A 5 24.78 32.34 -59.82
N GLY A 6 25.53 31.37 -59.33
CA GLY A 6 25.01 30.12 -58.78
C GLY A 6 24.55 30.31 -57.35
N ALA A 7 23.27 30.10 -57.09
CA ALA A 7 22.71 30.04 -55.73
C ALA A 7 22.89 28.63 -55.19
N ALA A 8 23.68 28.48 -54.10
CA ALA A 8 23.79 27.26 -53.35
C ALA A 8 22.63 27.16 -52.35
N LEU A 9 21.72 26.21 -52.56
CA LEU A 9 20.71 25.84 -51.60
C LEU A 9 21.38 24.99 -50.50
N ALA A 10 21.48 25.53 -49.30
CA ALA A 10 21.80 24.76 -48.13
C ALA A 10 20.55 24.02 -47.63
N ALA A 11 20.53 22.70 -47.81
CA ALA A 11 19.51 21.83 -47.21
C ALA A 11 19.81 21.67 -45.71
N LEU A 12 19.04 22.32 -44.87
CA LEU A 12 19.00 22.02 -43.44
C LEU A 12 18.34 20.64 -43.25
N CYS A 13 19.13 19.62 -42.98
CA CYS A 13 18.60 18.35 -42.44
C CYS A 13 18.15 18.58 -40.98
N ALA A 14 16.85 18.75 -40.81
CA ALA A 14 16.26 18.67 -39.47
C ALA A 14 16.34 17.22 -39.01
N LEU A 15 17.21 16.96 -38.06
CA LEU A 15 17.23 15.68 -37.32
C LEU A 15 15.93 15.58 -36.51
N PRO A 16 15.21 14.47 -36.59
CA PRO A 16 14.08 14.28 -35.69
C PRO A 16 14.59 14.33 -34.25
N ALA A 17 14.03 15.23 -33.44
CA ALA A 17 14.21 15.16 -32.00
C ALA A 17 13.61 13.83 -31.56
N ALA A 18 14.45 12.88 -31.16
CA ALA A 18 14.00 11.69 -30.49
C ALA A 18 13.21 12.15 -29.27
N ALA A 19 11.93 11.84 -29.23
CA ALA A 19 11.15 11.99 -28.03
C ALA A 19 11.84 11.10 -26.98
N GLN A 20 12.51 11.74 -26.02
CA GLN A 20 13.03 11.03 -24.87
C GLN A 20 11.81 10.52 -24.12
N ASP A 21 11.70 9.19 -23.98
CA ASP A 21 10.65 8.57 -23.20
C ASP A 21 10.63 9.23 -21.83
N ALA A 22 9.48 9.82 -21.47
CA ALA A 22 9.30 10.49 -20.17
C ALA A 22 9.57 9.54 -18.99
N ASP A 23 9.51 8.23 -19.23
CA ASP A 23 9.86 7.19 -18.24
C ASP A 23 11.38 7.10 -17.96
N GLN A 24 12.23 7.59 -18.86
CA GLN A 24 13.70 7.61 -18.61
C GLN A 24 14.13 8.77 -17.71
N LEU A 25 13.32 9.83 -17.61
CA LEU A 25 13.65 10.99 -16.76
C LEU A 25 13.57 10.70 -15.26
N GLY A 26 12.92 9.58 -14.84
CA GLY A 26 12.87 9.14 -13.45
C GLY A 26 14.04 8.26 -13.02
N ASP A 27 14.90 7.81 -13.93
CA ASP A 27 15.96 6.83 -13.68
C ASP A 27 17.37 7.45 -13.78
N LEU A 28 17.48 8.76 -13.54
CA LEU A 28 18.75 9.49 -13.60
C LEU A 28 19.75 9.08 -12.51
N ASN A 29 19.29 8.41 -11.46
CA ASN A 29 20.14 7.84 -10.42
C ASN A 29 19.67 6.42 -10.06
N PRO A 30 20.33 5.37 -10.56
CA PRO A 30 19.97 3.99 -10.24
C PRO A 30 20.15 3.64 -8.76
N ASP A 31 20.85 4.47 -7.98
CA ASP A 31 21.01 4.33 -6.53
C ASP A 31 19.90 5.01 -5.74
N GLU A 32 19.04 5.81 -6.37
CA GLU A 32 17.87 6.37 -5.71
C GLU A 32 16.80 5.32 -5.46
N MET A 33 16.01 5.54 -4.40
CA MET A 33 14.88 4.67 -4.07
C MET A 33 13.72 4.93 -5.03
N THR A 34 13.78 4.34 -6.22
CA THR A 34 12.68 4.32 -7.16
C THR A 34 11.72 3.16 -6.82
N TRP A 35 10.43 3.30 -7.13
CA TRP A 35 9.49 2.22 -6.91
C TRP A 35 9.87 0.94 -7.69
N GLN A 36 10.45 1.07 -8.89
CA GLN A 36 10.91 -0.06 -9.70
C GLN A 36 12.05 -0.81 -9.00
N ARG A 37 12.99 -0.07 -8.39
CA ARG A 37 14.06 -0.68 -7.61
C ARG A 37 13.50 -1.42 -6.39
N VAL A 38 12.61 -0.77 -5.65
CA VAL A 38 11.96 -1.41 -4.49
C VAL A 38 11.28 -2.71 -4.88
N ILE A 39 10.53 -2.73 -5.99
CA ILE A 39 9.90 -3.96 -6.47
C ILE A 39 10.93 -5.03 -6.82
N ARG A 40 12.01 -4.68 -7.55
CA ARG A 40 13.08 -5.64 -7.84
C ARG A 40 13.76 -6.20 -6.58
N ASP A 41 13.94 -5.37 -5.55
CA ASP A 41 14.53 -5.81 -4.29
C ASP A 41 13.59 -6.75 -3.53
N ILE A 42 12.30 -6.46 -3.51
CA ILE A 42 11.25 -7.34 -2.96
C ILE A 42 11.20 -8.69 -3.72
N GLU A 43 11.26 -8.68 -5.05
CA GLU A 43 11.29 -9.90 -5.87
C GLU A 43 12.51 -10.78 -5.58
N ARG A 44 13.61 -10.17 -5.13
CA ARG A 44 14.83 -10.86 -4.67
C ARG A 44 14.78 -11.29 -3.20
N GLY A 45 13.64 -11.11 -2.52
CA GLY A 45 13.44 -11.47 -1.12
C GLY A 45 13.99 -10.45 -0.13
N GLN A 46 14.26 -9.22 -0.55
CA GLN A 46 14.74 -8.16 0.35
C GLN A 46 13.56 -7.41 0.98
N THR A 47 12.79 -8.11 1.80
CA THR A 47 11.64 -7.62 2.54
C THR A 47 12.07 -6.86 3.80
N THR A 48 12.92 -5.86 3.63
CA THR A 48 13.30 -4.98 4.74
C THR A 48 12.14 -4.04 5.10
N MET A 49 12.14 -3.53 6.34
CA MET A 49 11.16 -2.53 6.78
C MET A 49 11.04 -1.35 5.80
N THR A 50 12.17 -0.81 5.33
CA THR A 50 12.18 0.31 4.38
C THR A 50 11.51 -0.04 3.06
N ASN A 51 11.83 -1.22 2.51
CA ASN A 51 11.23 -1.67 1.26
C ASN A 51 9.72 -1.93 1.43
N CYS A 52 9.31 -2.57 2.53
CA CYS A 52 7.90 -2.82 2.80
C CYS A 52 7.11 -1.52 3.04
N ALA A 53 7.67 -0.56 3.78
CA ALA A 53 7.06 0.75 3.98
C ALA A 53 6.89 1.56 2.69
N ALA A 54 7.78 1.36 1.70
CA ALA A 54 7.65 2.04 0.41
C ALA A 54 6.36 1.66 -0.35
N GLY A 55 5.75 0.53 -0.04
CA GLY A 55 4.45 0.11 -0.57
C GLY A 55 3.36 1.17 -0.39
N TYR A 56 3.39 1.91 0.72
CA TYR A 56 2.49 3.04 0.97
C TYR A 56 2.55 4.08 -0.16
N TYR A 57 3.74 4.59 -0.47
CA TYR A 57 3.91 5.60 -1.52
C TYR A 57 3.59 5.06 -2.91
N ILE A 58 3.90 3.80 -3.18
CA ILE A 58 3.56 3.12 -4.44
C ILE A 58 2.04 3.06 -4.58
N THR A 59 1.31 2.70 -3.52
CA THR A 59 -0.17 2.69 -3.50
C THR A 59 -0.74 4.08 -3.72
N LYS A 60 -0.26 5.08 -2.96
CA LYS A 60 -0.72 6.48 -3.08
C LYS A 60 -0.40 7.11 -4.44
N SER A 61 0.57 6.57 -5.18
CA SER A 61 0.84 6.98 -6.56
C SER A 61 -0.05 6.30 -7.62
N GLY A 62 -1.04 5.51 -7.19
CA GLY A 62 -1.98 4.80 -8.06
C GLY A 62 -1.43 3.50 -8.67
N ARG A 63 -0.24 3.06 -8.29
CA ARG A 63 0.40 1.84 -8.79
C ARG A 63 -0.01 0.63 -7.96
N HIS A 64 -1.31 0.33 -7.96
CA HIS A 64 -1.88 -0.69 -7.07
C HIS A 64 -1.39 -2.11 -7.35
N GLY A 65 -1.14 -2.49 -8.61
CA GLY A 65 -0.60 -3.81 -8.94
C GLY A 65 0.78 -4.06 -8.34
N PRO A 66 1.79 -3.22 -8.62
CA PRO A 66 3.10 -3.29 -7.97
C PRO A 66 3.05 -3.23 -6.44
N ALA A 67 2.20 -2.35 -5.87
CA ALA A 67 2.04 -2.26 -4.43
C ALA A 67 1.51 -3.57 -3.82
N ARG A 68 0.53 -4.21 -4.47
CA ARG A 68 -0.01 -5.49 -4.04
C ARG A 68 1.08 -6.57 -4.00
N THR A 69 1.86 -6.72 -5.07
CA THR A 69 2.98 -7.68 -5.12
C THR A 69 3.97 -7.45 -3.98
N LEU A 70 4.27 -6.18 -3.68
CA LEU A 70 5.15 -5.81 -2.59
C LEU A 70 4.54 -6.21 -1.24
N PHE A 71 3.30 -5.82 -0.96
CA PHE A 71 2.67 -6.10 0.33
C PHE A 71 2.42 -7.59 0.55
N GLU A 72 2.06 -8.36 -0.49
CA GLU A 72 1.96 -9.83 -0.40
C GLU A 72 3.26 -10.45 0.08
N ARG A 73 4.40 -10.10 -0.53
CA ARG A 73 5.71 -10.59 -0.13
C ARG A 73 6.07 -10.19 1.29
N CYS A 74 5.87 -8.93 1.64
CA CYS A 74 6.13 -8.46 3.00
C CYS A 74 5.23 -9.14 4.04
N ALA A 75 3.95 -9.33 3.74
CA ALA A 75 3.00 -10.00 4.62
C ALA A 75 3.35 -11.48 4.83
N ASP A 76 3.82 -12.16 3.79
CA ASP A 76 4.27 -13.55 3.89
C ASP A 76 5.54 -13.69 4.75
N ASP A 77 6.39 -12.66 4.77
CA ASP A 77 7.56 -12.60 5.65
C ASP A 77 7.23 -12.06 7.07
N GLY A 78 5.94 -11.86 7.38
CA GLY A 78 5.45 -11.55 8.72
C GLY A 78 5.32 -10.06 9.05
N TRP A 79 5.48 -9.16 8.08
CA TRP A 79 5.28 -7.72 8.31
C TRP A 79 3.78 -7.40 8.48
N THR A 80 3.38 -7.12 9.72
CA THR A 80 1.96 -6.91 10.06
C THR A 80 1.34 -5.71 9.38
N GLY A 81 2.08 -4.61 9.22
CA GLY A 81 1.65 -3.45 8.45
C GLY A 81 1.35 -3.80 6.99
N ALA A 82 2.08 -4.73 6.39
CA ALA A 82 1.78 -5.21 5.05
C ALA A 82 0.49 -6.06 5.01
N MET A 83 0.21 -6.82 6.07
CA MET A 83 -1.04 -7.57 6.20
C MET A 83 -2.25 -6.63 6.26
N THR A 84 -2.18 -5.56 7.06
CA THR A 84 -3.27 -4.56 7.15
C THR A 84 -3.46 -3.83 5.82
N TRP A 85 -2.38 -3.53 5.09
CA TRP A 85 -2.48 -2.98 3.73
C TRP A 85 -3.11 -3.96 2.74
N MET A 86 -2.81 -5.26 2.82
CA MET A 86 -3.47 -6.27 2.00
C MET A 86 -4.97 -6.34 2.28
N GLY A 87 -5.37 -6.25 3.56
CA GLY A 87 -6.78 -6.12 3.95
C GLY A 87 -7.45 -4.94 3.25
N GLN A 88 -6.84 -3.75 3.35
CA GLN A 88 -7.34 -2.54 2.69
C GLN A 88 -7.40 -2.66 1.16
N MET A 89 -6.41 -3.31 0.54
CA MET A 89 -6.37 -3.50 -0.92
C MET A 89 -7.46 -4.46 -1.39
N ASP A 90 -7.70 -5.55 -0.66
CA ASP A 90 -8.76 -6.49 -0.99
C ASP A 90 -10.15 -5.90 -0.73
N GLU A 91 -10.32 -5.13 0.34
CA GLU A 91 -11.58 -4.45 0.64
C GLU A 91 -11.97 -3.44 -0.44
N ASN A 92 -11.00 -2.73 -1.01
CA ASN A 92 -11.27 -1.67 -2.00
C ASN A 92 -11.01 -2.11 -3.45
N GLY A 93 -10.64 -3.35 -3.70
CA GLY A 93 -10.32 -3.83 -5.05
C GLY A 93 -9.09 -3.16 -5.67
N LEU A 94 -8.10 -2.78 -4.85
CA LEU A 94 -6.90 -2.10 -5.33
C LEU A 94 -5.88 -3.11 -5.88
N GLY A 95 -5.64 -3.04 -7.19
CA GLY A 95 -4.73 -3.96 -7.89
C GLY A 95 -5.23 -5.39 -8.01
N GLY A 96 -6.50 -5.65 -7.72
CA GLY A 96 -7.17 -6.94 -7.84
C GLY A 96 -8.68 -6.78 -7.64
N PRO A 97 -9.45 -7.88 -7.70
CA PRO A 97 -10.88 -7.83 -7.42
C PRO A 97 -11.13 -7.51 -5.95
N GLN A 98 -12.22 -6.79 -5.68
CA GLN A 98 -12.71 -6.59 -4.31
C GLN A 98 -13.11 -7.94 -3.70
N ASP A 99 -12.67 -8.19 -2.45
CA ASP A 99 -12.94 -9.44 -1.73
C ASP A 99 -12.88 -9.19 -0.22
N SER A 100 -14.03 -8.92 0.38
CA SER A 100 -14.12 -8.67 1.82
C SER A 100 -13.80 -9.89 2.68
N ALA A 101 -13.97 -11.11 2.15
CA ALA A 101 -13.60 -12.31 2.90
C ALA A 101 -12.06 -12.45 2.99
N ARG A 102 -11.36 -12.15 1.91
CA ARG A 102 -9.89 -12.07 1.93
C ARG A 102 -9.38 -10.92 2.78
N ALA A 103 -10.04 -9.77 2.74
CA ALA A 103 -9.70 -8.64 3.59
C ALA A 103 -9.77 -9.04 5.08
N ALA A 104 -10.88 -9.64 5.50
CA ALA A 104 -11.06 -10.14 6.86
C ALA A 104 -10.04 -11.23 7.27
N GLU A 105 -9.57 -12.03 6.32
CA GLU A 105 -8.50 -13.01 6.58
C GLU A 105 -7.14 -12.35 6.80
N TRP A 106 -6.81 -11.28 6.07
CA TRP A 106 -5.61 -10.51 6.32
C TRP A 106 -5.63 -9.84 7.69
N ASP A 107 -6.77 -9.24 8.08
CA ASP A 107 -6.96 -8.64 9.40
C ASP A 107 -6.86 -9.68 10.52
N ARG A 108 -7.34 -10.90 10.30
CA ARG A 108 -7.13 -12.03 11.22
C ARG A 108 -5.64 -12.34 11.38
N ARG A 109 -4.88 -12.46 10.28
CA ARG A 109 -3.44 -12.75 10.30
C ARG A 109 -2.66 -11.66 11.06
N ALA A 110 -2.97 -10.39 10.78
CA ALA A 110 -2.36 -9.27 11.49
C ALA A 110 -2.67 -9.28 12.99
N ALA A 111 -3.94 -9.53 13.37
CA ALA A 111 -4.35 -9.63 14.76
C ALA A 111 -3.66 -10.79 15.50
N GLU A 112 -3.53 -11.96 14.88
CA GLU A 112 -2.82 -13.11 15.44
C GLU A 112 -1.32 -12.87 15.59
N ALA A 113 -0.74 -12.06 14.72
CA ALA A 113 0.64 -11.58 14.84
C ALA A 113 0.81 -10.50 15.92
N GLY A 114 -0.27 -10.09 16.60
CA GLY A 114 -0.25 -9.14 17.69
C GLY A 114 -0.36 -7.68 17.28
N ASP A 115 -0.69 -7.39 16.04
CA ASP A 115 -0.82 -6.02 15.54
C ASP A 115 -2.10 -5.36 16.07
N PRO A 116 -2.01 -4.20 16.75
CA PRO A 116 -3.19 -3.55 17.31
C PRO A 116 -4.16 -3.00 16.25
N VAL A 117 -3.67 -2.63 15.07
CA VAL A 117 -4.53 -2.20 13.95
C VAL A 117 -5.25 -3.41 13.36
N GLY A 118 -4.53 -4.52 13.16
CA GLY A 118 -5.13 -5.79 12.78
C GLY A 118 -6.20 -6.26 13.75
N MET A 119 -5.96 -6.12 15.08
CA MET A 119 -6.96 -6.42 16.11
C MET A 119 -8.19 -5.52 16.00
N LEU A 120 -8.00 -4.20 15.77
CA LEU A 120 -9.10 -3.26 15.59
C LEU A 120 -9.92 -3.62 14.35
N ASN A 121 -9.28 -3.81 13.20
CA ASN A 121 -9.95 -4.13 11.94
C ASN A 121 -10.72 -5.45 12.08
N ARG A 122 -10.07 -6.49 12.59
CA ARG A 122 -10.74 -7.77 12.88
C ARG A 122 -11.93 -7.63 13.82
N GLY A 123 -11.80 -6.79 14.84
CA GLY A 123 -12.87 -6.46 15.77
C GLY A 123 -14.07 -5.82 15.06
N LEU A 124 -13.82 -4.88 14.17
CA LEU A 124 -14.85 -4.21 13.37
C LEU A 124 -15.53 -5.17 12.38
N ASP A 125 -14.78 -6.07 11.75
CA ASP A 125 -15.34 -7.12 10.89
C ASP A 125 -16.31 -8.00 11.65
N LEU A 126 -15.93 -8.45 12.86
CA LEU A 126 -16.75 -9.27 13.73
C LEU A 126 -17.99 -8.52 14.22
N LEU A 127 -17.89 -7.24 14.56
CA LEU A 127 -19.03 -6.42 14.97
C LEU A 127 -20.05 -6.23 13.83
N ARG A 128 -19.56 -6.04 12.61
CA ARG A 128 -20.37 -5.78 11.40
C ARG A 128 -20.89 -7.07 10.75
N GLY A 129 -20.15 -8.17 10.88
CA GLY A 129 -20.33 -9.37 10.06
C GLY A 129 -19.83 -9.12 8.64
N HIS A 130 -18.71 -8.40 8.48
CA HIS A 130 -18.15 -8.01 7.20
C HIS A 130 -17.05 -8.98 6.78
N GLY A 131 -17.24 -9.64 5.63
CA GLY A 131 -16.35 -10.69 5.15
C GLY A 131 -16.36 -11.98 5.97
N ILE A 132 -16.97 -11.98 7.16
CA ILE A 132 -17.07 -13.11 8.10
C ILE A 132 -18.41 -13.11 8.83
N ALA A 133 -18.70 -14.22 9.51
CA ALA A 133 -19.87 -14.29 10.37
C ALA A 133 -19.75 -13.28 11.54
N ARG A 134 -20.87 -12.63 11.85
CA ARG A 134 -20.94 -11.65 12.92
C ARG A 134 -20.78 -12.33 14.29
N ASP A 135 -19.85 -11.83 15.10
CA ASP A 135 -19.62 -12.20 16.50
C ASP A 135 -19.25 -10.96 17.32
N PRO A 136 -20.24 -10.24 17.88
CA PRO A 136 -19.98 -9.01 18.62
C PRO A 136 -19.14 -9.19 19.87
N GLU A 137 -19.23 -10.35 20.54
CA GLU A 137 -18.44 -10.60 21.75
C GLU A 137 -16.96 -10.79 21.41
N ALA A 138 -16.65 -11.57 20.39
CA ALA A 138 -15.30 -11.70 19.88
C ALA A 138 -14.75 -10.35 19.37
N GLY A 139 -15.61 -9.59 18.66
CA GLY A 139 -15.26 -8.26 18.19
C GLY A 139 -14.82 -7.31 19.30
N ARG A 140 -15.60 -7.23 20.38
CA ARG A 140 -15.26 -6.41 21.57
C ARG A 140 -13.93 -6.85 22.19
N ARG A 141 -13.70 -8.14 22.35
CA ARG A 141 -12.41 -8.65 22.89
C ARG A 141 -11.21 -8.23 22.05
N MET A 142 -11.34 -8.25 20.72
CA MET A 142 -10.27 -7.80 19.81
C MET A 142 -10.00 -6.30 19.98
N ILE A 143 -11.04 -5.48 20.04
CA ILE A 143 -10.93 -4.03 20.24
C ILE A 143 -10.32 -3.72 21.61
N ASP A 144 -10.72 -4.44 22.66
CA ASP A 144 -10.13 -4.30 24.00
C ASP A 144 -8.64 -4.61 24.00
N GLY A 145 -8.22 -5.65 23.27
CA GLY A 145 -6.81 -5.99 23.09
C GLY A 145 -6.02 -4.87 22.40
N ALA A 146 -6.58 -4.28 21.33
CA ALA A 146 -5.99 -3.15 20.64
C ALA A 146 -5.87 -1.90 21.54
N ALA A 147 -6.92 -1.60 22.31
CA ALA A 147 -6.95 -0.48 23.25
C ALA A 147 -5.93 -0.65 24.38
N GLN A 148 -5.74 -1.86 24.89
CA GLN A 148 -4.71 -2.19 25.88
C GLN A 148 -3.30 -1.99 25.36
N GLN A 149 -3.07 -2.24 24.07
CA GLN A 149 -1.80 -1.95 23.41
C GLN A 149 -1.59 -0.46 23.07
N GLY A 150 -2.57 0.39 23.38
CA GLY A 150 -2.43 1.83 23.26
C GLY A 150 -3.07 2.44 22.02
N LEU A 151 -3.76 1.65 21.19
CA LEU A 151 -4.40 2.18 19.98
C LEU A 151 -5.55 3.13 20.35
N THR A 152 -5.41 4.40 19.95
CA THR A 152 -6.36 5.46 20.32
C THR A 152 -7.74 5.20 19.75
N THR A 153 -7.84 4.84 18.48
CA THR A 153 -9.11 4.53 17.81
C THR A 153 -9.87 3.38 18.47
N ALA A 154 -9.15 2.39 19.01
CA ALA A 154 -9.79 1.32 19.76
C ALA A 154 -10.38 1.83 21.07
N ARG A 155 -9.73 2.77 21.76
CA ARG A 155 -10.26 3.44 22.97
C ARG A 155 -11.46 4.31 22.65
N ASP A 156 -11.42 5.03 21.52
CA ASP A 156 -12.54 5.85 21.07
C ASP A 156 -13.76 4.98 20.75
N LEU A 157 -13.52 3.80 20.17
CA LEU A 157 -14.59 2.83 19.91
C LEU A 157 -15.18 2.24 21.20
N GLN A 158 -14.35 1.97 22.22
CA GLN A 158 -14.84 1.60 23.56
C GLN A 158 -15.73 2.70 24.15
N ALA A 159 -15.29 3.98 24.06
CA ALA A 159 -16.05 5.13 24.54
C ALA A 159 -17.38 5.32 23.80
N ALA A 160 -17.47 4.87 22.54
CA ALA A 160 -18.68 4.84 21.72
C ALA A 160 -19.53 3.56 21.90
N ASP A 161 -19.34 2.82 23.00
CA ASP A 161 -20.03 1.54 23.28
C ASP A 161 -19.93 0.54 22.11
N TYR A 162 -18.75 0.49 21.51
CA TYR A 162 -18.42 -0.38 20.36
C TYR A 162 -19.35 -0.18 19.15
N ASP A 163 -19.90 1.02 18.96
CA ASP A 163 -20.66 1.33 17.75
C ASP A 163 -19.72 1.33 16.54
N PRO A 164 -19.80 0.34 15.64
CA PRO A 164 -18.87 0.24 14.53
C PRO A 164 -18.98 1.38 13.51
N ARG A 165 -19.98 2.27 13.66
CA ARG A 165 -20.14 3.46 12.81
C ARG A 165 -19.30 4.65 13.32
N ALA A 166 -18.78 4.57 14.55
CA ALA A 166 -17.97 5.64 15.13
C ALA A 166 -16.58 5.74 14.50
N VAL A 167 -16.10 4.67 13.91
CA VAL A 167 -14.77 4.59 13.28
C VAL A 167 -14.83 3.80 11.97
N THR A 168 -13.88 4.07 11.09
CA THR A 168 -13.63 3.28 9.87
C THR A 168 -12.36 2.48 10.04
N PRO A 169 -12.24 1.26 9.47
CA PRO A 169 -10.97 0.57 9.35
C PRO A 169 -10.00 1.45 8.56
N ASP A 170 -8.85 1.72 9.14
CA ASP A 170 -7.85 2.58 8.53
C ASP A 170 -6.46 1.96 8.65
N ALA A 171 -5.95 1.43 7.55
CA ALA A 171 -4.60 0.91 7.47
C ALA A 171 -3.52 2.01 7.68
N ASP A 172 -3.88 3.28 7.58
CA ASP A 172 -2.96 4.41 7.79
C ASP A 172 -2.77 4.73 9.30
N GLU A 173 -3.60 4.21 10.20
CA GLU A 173 -3.45 4.42 11.65
C GLU A 173 -2.27 3.70 12.28
N TRP A 174 -1.67 2.74 11.61
CA TRP A 174 -0.40 2.19 12.06
C TRP A 174 0.74 3.23 12.04
N ARG A 175 0.38 4.53 11.97
CA ARG A 175 1.31 5.63 11.98
C ARG A 175 2.37 5.47 13.05
N TYR A 176 3.46 4.76 12.68
CA TYR A 176 4.79 5.08 13.14
C TYR A 176 5.18 4.78 14.58
N GLN A 177 4.27 4.39 15.46
CA GLN A 177 4.67 4.03 16.83
C GLN A 177 5.28 2.63 16.94
N ASN A 178 5.00 1.73 16.00
CA ASN A 178 5.47 0.34 16.00
C ASN A 178 6.21 -0.06 14.72
N LEU A 179 6.59 0.89 13.88
CA LEU A 179 7.40 0.61 12.69
C LEU A 179 8.89 0.60 12.94
N PHE A 180 9.33 1.02 14.14
CA PHE A 180 10.73 1.13 14.51
C PHE A 180 10.99 0.51 15.88
#